data_343ff9d0b25809edeb1d5fbae0cf5e70
#
_entry.id   343ff9d0b25809edeb1d5fbae0cf5e70
#
_cell.length_a   1.000
_cell.length_b   1.000
_cell.length_c   1.000
_cell.angle_alpha   90.00
_cell.angle_beta   90.00
_cell.angle_gamma   90.00
#
_symmetry.space_group_name_H-M   'P 1'
#
loop_
_entity.id
_entity.type
_entity.pdbx_description
1 polymer ?
#
loop_
_entity_poly.entity_id
_entity_poly.type
_entity_poly.pdbx_seq_one_letter_code
_entity_poly.pdbx_strand_id
1 'polypeptide(L)'
;APPPPLKSTIKFTAPVIKKDEEVREEDEIKTQEEVTNSKVAISVADVKGNDDENGADIADLKEIAQDEPQDTPFQVVEQMPEYPGGRAAMMKYIGKMMKYPTIAMENGIEGKVILRFVVLPTGEIGNVEVLRSLDPTCDKEAVRVVQGMPKWIPGKQNGTAVSVYFTLPIAFKLNS
;
A
#
# COMPACT_ATOMS: atom_id res chain seq x y z
N ALA A 1 18.24 59.35 -14.95
CA ALA A 1 19.20 58.29 -15.30
C ALA A 1 18.52 56.93 -15.01
N PRO A 2 18.50 56.01 -15.97
CA PRO A 2 17.91 54.69 -15.72
C PRO A 2 18.79 53.92 -14.73
N PRO A 3 18.18 53.17 -13.80
CA PRO A 3 18.96 52.35 -12.86
C PRO A 3 19.76 51.28 -13.60
N PRO A 4 20.96 50.94 -13.14
CA PRO A 4 21.78 49.94 -13.79
C PRO A 4 21.13 48.57 -13.70
N PRO A 5 21.25 47.72 -14.72
CA PRO A 5 20.69 46.37 -14.67
C PRO A 5 21.43 45.54 -13.61
N LEU A 6 20.67 45.00 -12.70
CA LEU A 6 21.18 44.04 -11.73
C LEU A 6 21.57 42.76 -12.47
N LYS A 7 22.84 42.56 -12.70
CA LYS A 7 23.40 41.31 -13.16
C LYS A 7 23.38 40.32 -11.98
N SER A 8 22.27 39.68 -11.76
CA SER A 8 22.26 38.48 -10.89
C SER A 8 22.88 37.33 -11.64
N THR A 9 24.17 37.18 -11.51
CA THR A 9 24.86 35.97 -11.93
C THR A 9 24.58 34.90 -10.89
N ILE A 10 23.50 34.19 -11.06
CA ILE A 10 23.28 32.95 -10.31
C ILE A 10 24.29 31.95 -10.88
N LYS A 11 25.40 31.78 -10.19
CA LYS A 11 26.27 30.64 -10.45
C LYS A 11 25.52 29.38 -9.97
N PHE A 12 24.92 28.70 -10.92
CA PHE A 12 24.54 27.32 -10.69
C PHE A 12 25.81 26.48 -10.52
N THR A 13 26.27 26.35 -9.31
CA THR A 13 27.19 25.25 -9.00
C THR A 13 26.36 23.99 -9.04
N ALA A 14 26.52 23.21 -10.11
CA ALA A 14 25.98 21.86 -10.16
C ALA A 14 26.43 21.11 -8.89
N PRO A 15 25.54 20.40 -8.20
CA PRO A 15 25.96 19.57 -7.10
C PRO A 15 26.98 18.56 -7.64
N VAL A 16 28.18 18.63 -7.13
CA VAL A 16 29.19 17.62 -7.40
C VAL A 16 28.68 16.35 -6.70
N ILE A 17 28.11 15.47 -7.48
CA ILE A 17 27.85 14.10 -7.03
C ILE A 17 29.23 13.50 -6.79
N LYS A 18 29.66 13.47 -5.56
CA LYS A 18 30.76 12.60 -5.17
C LYS A 18 30.29 11.19 -5.45
N LYS A 19 30.82 10.61 -6.52
CA LYS A 19 30.75 9.17 -6.70
C LYS A 19 31.50 8.59 -5.49
N ASP A 20 30.75 7.98 -4.59
CA ASP A 20 31.31 7.07 -3.63
C ASP A 20 31.80 5.83 -4.40
N GLU A 21 32.99 5.95 -4.97
CA GLU A 21 33.66 4.83 -5.63
C GLU A 21 34.29 3.85 -4.62
N GLU A 22 33.99 4.00 -3.35
CA GLU A 22 34.38 3.05 -2.31
C GLU A 22 33.20 2.21 -1.78
N VAL A 23 32.33 1.74 -2.65
CA VAL A 23 31.62 0.50 -2.37
C VAL A 23 32.63 -0.61 -2.63
N ARG A 24 33.19 -1.16 -1.58
CA ARG A 24 34.12 -2.28 -1.64
C ARG A 24 33.46 -3.42 -2.38
N GLU A 25 33.85 -3.65 -3.61
CA GLU A 25 33.42 -4.79 -4.41
C GLU A 25 33.73 -6.14 -3.73
N GLU A 26 34.55 -6.12 -2.69
CA GLU A 26 34.91 -7.31 -1.93
C GLU A 26 33.84 -7.85 -1.01
N ASP A 27 32.92 -6.99 -0.53
CA ASP A 27 31.82 -7.41 0.36
C ASP A 27 30.63 -7.98 -0.39
N GLU A 28 30.39 -7.59 -1.65
CA GLU A 28 29.31 -8.15 -2.47
C GLU A 28 29.63 -9.57 -2.98
N ILE A 29 30.90 -9.87 -3.23
CA ILE A 29 31.32 -11.19 -3.74
C ILE A 29 31.20 -12.26 -2.66
N LYS A 30 31.46 -11.94 -1.39
CA LYS A 30 31.32 -12.89 -0.29
C LYS A 30 29.88 -13.25 0.05
N THR A 31 28.95 -12.33 -0.10
CA THR A 31 27.54 -12.60 0.14
C THR A 31 26.89 -13.47 -0.93
N GLN A 32 27.34 -13.37 -2.18
CA GLN A 32 26.81 -14.22 -3.25
C GLN A 32 27.36 -15.66 -3.20
N GLU A 33 28.59 -15.85 -2.78
CA GLU A 33 29.17 -17.21 -2.62
C GLU A 33 28.56 -17.94 -1.42
N GLU A 34 28.28 -17.27 -0.31
CA GLU A 34 27.63 -17.90 0.84
C GLU A 34 26.19 -18.30 0.54
N VAL A 35 25.44 -17.47 -0.21
CA VAL A 35 24.05 -17.78 -0.59
C VAL A 35 24.01 -18.92 -1.62
N THR A 36 24.99 -19.01 -2.51
CA THR A 36 25.05 -20.09 -3.50
C THR A 36 25.47 -21.42 -2.85
N ASN A 37 26.39 -21.39 -1.90
CA ASN A 37 26.81 -22.60 -1.17
C ASN A 37 25.70 -23.12 -0.23
N SER A 38 24.93 -22.26 0.41
CA SER A 38 23.82 -22.71 1.24
C SER A 38 22.69 -23.32 0.42
N LYS A 39 22.43 -22.82 -0.78
CA LYS A 39 21.43 -23.40 -1.69
C LYS A 39 21.86 -24.75 -2.27
N VAL A 40 23.15 -24.90 -2.59
CA VAL A 40 23.69 -26.17 -3.09
C VAL A 40 23.72 -27.22 -2.00
N ALA A 41 24.01 -26.84 -0.74
CA ALA A 41 24.00 -27.79 0.38
C ALA A 41 22.58 -28.31 0.71
N ILE A 42 21.54 -27.47 0.55
CA ILE A 42 20.15 -27.87 0.77
C ILE A 42 19.66 -28.80 -0.34
N SER A 43 20.09 -28.56 -1.60
CA SER A 43 19.71 -29.41 -2.73
C SER A 43 20.32 -30.81 -2.68
N VAL A 44 21.52 -30.96 -2.12
CA VAL A 44 22.22 -32.26 -2.03
C VAL A 44 21.70 -33.08 -0.84
N ALA A 45 21.20 -32.44 0.21
CA ALA A 45 20.61 -33.16 1.34
C ALA A 45 19.21 -33.74 1.02
N ASP A 46 18.47 -33.14 0.09
CA ASP A 46 17.13 -33.57 -0.28
C ASP A 46 17.10 -34.74 -1.26
N VAL A 47 18.20 -35.00 -1.97
CA VAL A 47 18.29 -36.10 -2.96
C VAL A 47 18.61 -37.45 -2.32
N LYS A 48 19.03 -37.50 -1.06
CA LYS A 48 19.44 -38.74 -0.37
C LYS A 48 18.32 -39.44 0.43
N GLY A 49 17.13 -38.94 0.42
CA GLY A 49 16.05 -39.43 1.28
C GLY A 49 14.83 -40.03 0.59
N ASN A 50 14.76 -40.14 -0.73
CA ASN A 50 13.57 -40.57 -1.44
C ASN A 50 13.83 -41.78 -2.35
N ASP A 51 14.09 -42.91 -1.73
CA ASP A 51 13.90 -44.24 -2.34
C ASP A 51 12.53 -44.84 -1.98
N ASP A 52 11.52 -44.04 -1.77
CA ASP A 52 10.15 -44.53 -1.66
C ASP A 52 9.45 -44.47 -2.99
N GLU A 53 9.18 -45.62 -3.52
CA GLU A 53 8.45 -45.93 -4.75
C GLU A 53 6.97 -45.45 -4.76
N ASN A 54 6.58 -44.52 -3.91
CA ASN A 54 5.32 -43.80 -4.04
C ASN A 54 5.56 -42.50 -4.82
N GLY A 55 5.51 -42.65 -6.13
CA GLY A 55 5.36 -41.52 -7.03
C GLY A 55 4.08 -40.77 -6.66
N ALA A 56 4.20 -39.88 -5.68
CA ALA A 56 3.22 -38.82 -5.51
C ALA A 56 3.28 -37.99 -6.80
N ASP A 57 2.22 -38.10 -7.55
CA ASP A 57 2.07 -37.43 -8.84
C ASP A 57 2.43 -35.94 -8.69
N ILE A 58 3.48 -35.52 -9.40
CA ILE A 58 3.89 -34.10 -9.52
C ILE A 58 2.70 -33.26 -10.09
N ALA A 59 1.72 -33.92 -10.69
CA ALA A 59 0.47 -33.31 -11.13
C ALA A 59 -0.41 -32.80 -9.95
N ASP A 60 -0.45 -33.50 -8.83
CA ASP A 60 -1.20 -33.06 -7.63
C ASP A 60 -0.55 -31.84 -6.96
N LEU A 61 0.79 -31.73 -7.03
CA LEU A 61 1.49 -30.54 -6.53
C LEU A 61 1.28 -29.30 -7.40
N LYS A 62 0.93 -29.48 -8.69
CA LYS A 62 0.60 -28.35 -9.55
C LYS A 62 -0.82 -27.81 -9.34
N GLU A 63 -1.75 -28.66 -8.95
CA GLU A 63 -3.11 -28.22 -8.64
C GLU A 63 -3.18 -27.47 -7.30
N ILE A 64 -2.35 -27.85 -6.33
CA ILE A 64 -2.29 -27.15 -5.03
C ILE A 64 -1.62 -25.78 -5.16
N ALA A 65 -0.71 -25.60 -6.13
CA ALA A 65 -0.05 -24.32 -6.38
C ALA A 65 -0.92 -23.29 -7.10
N GLN A 66 -2.10 -23.67 -7.60
CA GLN A 66 -3.01 -22.74 -8.29
C GLN A 66 -4.08 -22.12 -7.39
N ASP A 67 -4.19 -22.59 -6.15
CA ASP A 67 -5.23 -22.16 -5.20
C ASP A 67 -4.66 -21.48 -3.95
N GLU A 68 -3.39 -21.03 -4.00
CA GLU A 68 -2.95 -20.07 -3.01
C GLU A 68 -3.71 -18.77 -3.25
N PRO A 69 -4.56 -18.34 -2.33
CA PRO A 69 -5.16 -17.02 -2.43
C PRO A 69 -4.00 -16.04 -2.51
N GLN A 70 -3.87 -15.35 -3.64
CA GLN A 70 -2.91 -14.28 -3.76
C GLN A 70 -3.32 -13.24 -2.72
N ASP A 71 -2.65 -13.25 -1.56
CA ASP A 71 -2.88 -12.32 -0.45
C ASP A 71 -2.58 -10.85 -0.83
N THR A 72 -2.09 -10.64 -2.06
CA THR A 72 -1.84 -9.31 -2.59
C THR A 72 -3.14 -8.70 -3.11
N PRO A 73 -3.63 -7.63 -2.48
CA PRO A 73 -4.84 -6.96 -2.94
C PRO A 73 -4.67 -6.38 -4.35
N PHE A 74 -5.68 -6.51 -5.18
CA PHE A 74 -5.70 -5.94 -6.51
C PHE A 74 -5.84 -4.42 -6.45
N GLN A 75 -5.19 -3.71 -7.34
CA GLN A 75 -5.37 -2.26 -7.50
C GLN A 75 -6.55 -1.91 -8.40
N VAL A 76 -6.77 -2.72 -9.43
CA VAL A 76 -7.86 -2.57 -10.38
C VAL A 76 -8.44 -3.94 -10.68
N VAL A 77 -9.75 -4.04 -10.67
CA VAL A 77 -10.52 -5.24 -10.98
C VAL A 77 -11.69 -4.91 -11.90
N GLU A 78 -12.30 -5.92 -12.47
CA GLU A 78 -13.46 -5.76 -13.37
C GLU A 78 -14.64 -5.09 -12.68
N GLN A 79 -14.87 -5.42 -11.41
CA GLN A 79 -15.89 -4.80 -10.57
C GLN A 79 -15.21 -4.25 -9.31
N MET A 80 -15.14 -2.93 -9.22
CA MET A 80 -14.58 -2.26 -8.03
C MET A 80 -15.51 -2.45 -6.82
N PRO A 81 -14.92 -2.50 -5.60
CA PRO A 81 -15.73 -2.55 -4.40
C PRO A 81 -16.60 -1.30 -4.26
N GLU A 82 -17.79 -1.48 -3.73
CA GLU A 82 -18.77 -0.41 -3.57
C GLU A 82 -19.33 -0.37 -2.15
N TYR A 83 -19.54 0.83 -1.64
CA TYR A 83 -20.23 1.02 -0.36
C TYR A 83 -21.72 0.64 -0.48
N PRO A 84 -22.30 -0.06 0.50
CA PRO A 84 -23.73 -0.40 0.47
C PRO A 84 -24.60 0.87 0.42
N GLY A 85 -25.37 1.01 -0.65
CA GLY A 85 -26.12 2.22 -0.96
C GLY A 85 -25.40 3.25 -1.82
N GLY A 86 -24.20 2.90 -2.31
CA GLY A 86 -23.42 3.71 -3.23
C GLY A 86 -22.64 4.85 -2.58
N ARG A 87 -22.00 5.64 -3.42
CA ARG A 87 -21.13 6.75 -2.98
C ARG A 87 -21.89 7.82 -2.18
N ALA A 88 -23.15 8.09 -2.50
CA ALA A 88 -23.95 9.08 -1.79
C ALA A 88 -24.22 8.65 -0.33
N ALA A 89 -24.52 7.37 -0.12
CA ALA A 89 -24.70 6.82 1.22
C ALA A 89 -23.40 6.83 2.03
N MET A 90 -22.28 6.54 1.39
CA MET A 90 -20.95 6.64 1.99
C MET A 90 -20.65 8.06 2.47
N MET A 91 -20.92 9.06 1.63
CA MET A 91 -20.68 10.46 1.98
C MET A 91 -21.57 10.93 3.15
N LYS A 92 -22.83 10.48 3.20
CA LYS A 92 -23.72 10.72 4.33
C LYS A 92 -23.22 10.07 5.61
N TYR A 93 -22.73 8.83 5.52
CA TYR A 93 -22.15 8.13 6.66
C TYR A 93 -20.93 8.87 7.21
N ILE A 94 -19.99 9.23 6.32
CA ILE A 94 -18.79 9.99 6.69
C ILE A 94 -19.20 11.30 7.39
N GLY A 95 -20.08 12.09 6.78
CA GLY A 95 -20.54 13.35 7.37
C GLY A 95 -21.24 13.20 8.71
N LYS A 96 -21.92 12.07 8.94
CA LYS A 96 -22.60 11.78 10.22
C LYS A 96 -21.64 11.29 11.31
N MET A 97 -20.70 10.44 10.93
CA MET A 97 -19.81 9.75 11.87
C MET A 97 -18.51 10.50 12.14
N MET A 98 -18.13 11.37 11.22
CA MET A 98 -16.92 12.17 11.34
C MET A 98 -17.10 13.27 12.37
N LYS A 99 -16.22 13.28 13.35
CA LYS A 99 -16.13 14.36 14.34
C LYS A 99 -14.89 15.21 14.04
N TYR A 100 -15.10 16.49 13.86
CA TYR A 100 -13.97 17.39 13.68
C TYR A 100 -13.16 17.47 14.98
N PRO A 101 -11.86 17.17 14.97
CA PRO A 101 -11.07 17.29 16.19
C PRO A 101 -11.00 18.73 16.67
N THR A 102 -11.23 18.95 17.98
CA THR A 102 -11.22 20.30 18.58
C THR A 102 -9.93 21.04 18.33
N ILE A 103 -8.80 20.33 18.46
CA ILE A 103 -7.46 20.87 18.23
C ILE A 103 -7.31 21.36 16.79
N ALA A 104 -7.82 20.60 15.82
CA ALA A 104 -7.77 20.99 14.41
C ALA A 104 -8.69 22.20 14.12
N MET A 105 -9.83 22.29 14.78
CA MET A 105 -10.71 23.46 14.69
C MET A 105 -10.06 24.71 15.25
N GLU A 106 -9.46 24.62 16.43
CA GLU A 106 -8.80 25.74 17.10
C GLU A 106 -7.60 26.27 16.31
N ASN A 107 -6.90 25.38 15.61
CA ASN A 107 -5.77 25.73 14.76
C ASN A 107 -6.17 26.11 13.33
N GLY A 108 -7.46 26.09 13.00
CA GLY A 108 -7.94 26.42 11.65
C GLY A 108 -7.45 25.47 10.57
N ILE A 109 -7.24 24.20 10.90
CA ILE A 109 -6.71 23.19 9.97
C ILE A 109 -7.82 22.68 9.06
N GLU A 110 -7.75 23.00 7.79
CA GLU A 110 -8.66 22.54 6.74
C GLU A 110 -7.90 21.83 5.62
N GLY A 111 -8.52 20.86 4.99
CA GLY A 111 -7.95 20.17 3.86
C GLY A 111 -8.57 18.80 3.59
N LYS A 112 -7.78 17.94 2.95
CA LYS A 112 -8.20 16.58 2.62
C LYS A 112 -7.18 15.56 3.11
N VAL A 113 -7.67 14.56 3.82
CA VAL A 113 -6.93 13.34 4.13
C VAL A 113 -7.24 12.31 3.05
N ILE A 114 -6.22 11.68 2.49
CA ILE A 114 -6.38 10.61 1.52
C ILE A 114 -6.00 9.30 2.19
N LEU A 115 -6.98 8.41 2.32
CA LEU A 115 -6.80 7.08 2.86
C LEU A 115 -6.83 6.03 1.76
N ARG A 116 -6.05 4.99 1.93
CA ARG A 116 -6.12 3.77 1.15
C ARG A 116 -6.41 2.61 2.09
N PHE A 117 -7.35 1.78 1.75
CA PHE A 117 -7.67 0.59 2.52
C PHE A 117 -7.99 -0.58 1.59
N VAL A 118 -7.95 -1.76 2.15
CA VAL A 118 -8.27 -3.00 1.43
C VAL A 118 -9.71 -3.37 1.73
N VAL A 119 -10.50 -3.62 0.71
CA VAL A 119 -11.80 -4.27 0.85
C VAL A 119 -11.61 -5.77 0.64
N LEU A 120 -11.82 -6.54 1.68
CA LEU A 120 -11.68 -7.99 1.65
C LEU A 120 -12.80 -8.66 0.84
N PRO A 121 -12.62 -9.90 0.38
CA PRO A 121 -13.67 -10.65 -0.31
C PRO A 121 -14.96 -10.81 0.50
N THR A 122 -14.87 -10.72 1.83
CA THR A 122 -16.02 -10.72 2.76
C THR A 122 -16.77 -9.38 2.80
N GLY A 123 -16.22 -8.33 2.20
CA GLY A 123 -16.71 -6.96 2.28
C GLY A 123 -16.20 -6.18 3.50
N GLU A 124 -15.43 -6.80 4.35
CA GLU A 124 -14.82 -6.13 5.50
C GLU A 124 -13.66 -5.24 5.08
N ILE A 125 -13.42 -4.19 5.84
CA ILE A 125 -12.27 -3.31 5.63
C ILE A 125 -11.07 -3.90 6.33
N GLY A 126 -10.02 -4.16 5.56
CA GLY A 126 -8.75 -4.65 6.04
C GLY A 126 -7.81 -3.51 6.48
N ASN A 127 -6.55 -3.60 6.08
CA ASN A 127 -5.56 -2.59 6.43
C ASN A 127 -5.91 -1.21 5.90
N VAL A 128 -5.83 -0.20 6.77
CA VAL A 128 -6.05 1.22 6.43
C VAL A 128 -4.74 1.98 6.51
N GLU A 129 -4.38 2.66 5.44
CA GLU A 129 -3.16 3.43 5.31
C GLU A 129 -3.47 4.88 4.94
N VAL A 130 -2.77 5.83 5.54
CA VAL A 130 -2.88 7.25 5.19
C VAL A 130 -1.88 7.56 4.09
N LEU A 131 -2.36 7.82 2.88
CA LEU A 131 -1.52 8.23 1.73
C LEU A 131 -1.14 9.69 1.81
N ARG A 132 -2.07 10.53 2.24
CA ARG A 132 -1.85 11.96 2.43
C ARG A 132 -2.42 12.39 3.76
N SER A 133 -1.53 12.76 4.64
CA SER A 133 -1.84 13.33 5.95
C SER A 133 -2.20 14.82 5.84
N LEU A 134 -3.11 15.25 6.66
CA LEU A 134 -3.44 16.66 6.88
C LEU A 134 -2.94 17.11 8.26
N ASP A 135 -3.39 16.42 9.27
CA ASP A 135 -3.01 16.63 10.68
C ASP A 135 -3.17 15.30 11.43
N PRO A 136 -2.30 14.98 12.39
CA PRO A 136 -2.38 13.72 13.12
C PRO A 136 -3.73 13.44 13.79
N THR A 137 -4.44 14.47 14.24
CA THR A 137 -5.76 14.34 14.85
C THR A 137 -6.84 14.07 13.82
N CYS A 138 -6.77 14.73 12.66
CA CYS A 138 -7.66 14.49 11.52
C CYS A 138 -7.45 13.10 10.91
N ASP A 139 -6.20 12.68 10.80
CA ASP A 139 -5.83 11.36 10.26
C ASP A 139 -6.39 10.22 11.11
N LYS A 140 -6.24 10.31 12.45
CA LYS A 140 -6.80 9.35 13.39
C LYS A 140 -8.33 9.26 13.30
N GLU A 141 -8.98 10.41 13.18
CA GLU A 141 -10.44 10.45 13.04
C GLU A 141 -10.89 9.84 11.71
N ALA A 142 -10.20 10.15 10.63
CA ALA A 142 -10.48 9.58 9.30
C ALA A 142 -10.34 8.05 9.30
N VAL A 143 -9.27 7.53 9.88
CA VAL A 143 -9.05 6.08 10.05
C VAL A 143 -10.16 5.45 10.88
N ARG A 144 -10.54 6.08 12.01
CA ARG A 144 -11.62 5.59 12.87
C ARG A 144 -12.96 5.48 12.12
N VAL A 145 -13.30 6.50 11.35
CA VAL A 145 -14.54 6.52 10.56
C VAL A 145 -14.55 5.40 9.52
N VAL A 146 -13.44 5.21 8.80
CA VAL A 146 -13.31 4.15 7.80
C VAL A 146 -13.40 2.75 8.43
N GLN A 147 -12.73 2.53 9.55
CA GLN A 147 -12.78 1.24 10.26
C GLN A 147 -14.17 0.93 10.84
N GLY A 148 -14.96 1.95 11.12
CA GLY A 148 -16.34 1.81 11.60
C GLY A 148 -17.38 1.65 10.50
N MET A 149 -16.99 1.60 9.23
CA MET A 149 -17.93 1.42 8.12
C MET A 149 -18.53 0.02 8.11
N PRO A 150 -19.80 -0.12 7.67
CA PRO A 150 -20.39 -1.45 7.48
C PRO A 150 -19.71 -2.22 6.36
N LYS A 151 -20.05 -3.49 6.23
CA LYS A 151 -19.52 -4.34 5.15
C LYS A 151 -19.81 -3.75 3.78
N TRP A 152 -18.78 -3.70 2.96
CA TRP A 152 -18.85 -3.26 1.59
C TRP A 152 -19.28 -4.38 0.66
N ILE A 153 -19.70 -4.02 -0.54
CA ILE A 153 -19.83 -4.97 -1.64
C ILE A 153 -18.42 -5.22 -2.17
N PRO A 154 -17.89 -6.46 -2.08
CA PRO A 154 -16.51 -6.73 -2.47
C PRO A 154 -16.32 -6.56 -3.97
N GLY A 155 -15.11 -6.18 -4.36
CA GLY A 155 -14.70 -6.21 -5.77
C GLY A 155 -14.64 -7.64 -6.30
N LYS A 156 -14.86 -7.79 -7.60
CA LYS A 156 -14.81 -9.10 -8.27
C LYS A 156 -13.88 -9.07 -9.47
N GLN A 157 -13.15 -10.16 -9.62
CA GLN A 157 -12.33 -10.46 -10.76
C GLN A 157 -12.71 -11.84 -11.28
N ASN A 158 -13.03 -11.95 -12.57
CA ASN A 158 -13.52 -13.20 -13.18
C ASN A 158 -14.71 -13.84 -12.42
N GLY A 159 -15.60 -13.01 -11.87
CA GLY A 159 -16.76 -13.46 -11.09
C GLY A 159 -16.46 -13.89 -9.64
N THR A 160 -15.21 -13.87 -9.22
CA THR A 160 -14.78 -14.24 -7.87
C THR A 160 -14.49 -12.98 -7.04
N ALA A 161 -14.99 -12.95 -5.79
CA ALA A 161 -14.67 -11.87 -4.86
C ALA A 161 -13.19 -11.90 -4.50
N VAL A 162 -12.54 -10.74 -4.59
CA VAL A 162 -11.10 -10.57 -4.33
C VAL A 162 -10.85 -9.37 -3.42
N SER A 163 -9.69 -9.37 -2.77
CA SER A 163 -9.23 -8.20 -2.03
C SER A 163 -8.82 -7.10 -2.99
N VAL A 164 -9.33 -5.89 -2.77
CA VAL A 164 -9.07 -4.74 -3.65
C VAL A 164 -8.69 -3.52 -2.83
N TYR A 165 -7.69 -2.78 -3.29
CA TYR A 165 -7.36 -1.47 -2.74
C TYR A 165 -8.40 -0.43 -3.14
N PHE A 166 -8.88 0.32 -2.17
CA PHE A 166 -9.75 1.46 -2.40
C PHE A 166 -9.14 2.73 -1.81
N THR A 167 -9.16 3.81 -2.57
CA THR A 167 -8.64 5.12 -2.14
C THR A 167 -9.80 6.07 -1.90
N LEU A 168 -9.86 6.65 -0.71
CA LEU A 168 -10.93 7.54 -0.30
C LEU A 168 -10.38 8.88 0.18
N PRO A 169 -10.70 10.00 -0.49
CA PRO A 169 -10.44 11.32 0.03
C PRO A 169 -11.53 11.75 1.01
N ILE A 170 -11.14 12.17 2.21
CA ILE A 170 -12.01 12.72 3.24
C ILE A 170 -11.69 14.21 3.39
N ALA A 171 -12.67 15.07 3.15
CA ALA A 171 -12.50 16.50 3.27
C ALA A 171 -12.88 16.99 4.68
N PHE A 172 -11.96 17.70 5.32
CA PHE A 172 -12.19 18.45 6.55
C PHE A 172 -12.36 19.93 6.21
N LYS A 173 -13.55 20.47 6.45
CA LYS A 173 -13.86 21.88 6.24
C LYS A 173 -14.45 22.46 7.51
N LEU A 174 -13.99 23.64 7.88
CA LEU A 174 -14.60 24.42 8.95
C LEU A 174 -15.79 25.17 8.36
N ASN A 175 -16.95 24.96 8.94
CA ASN A 175 -18.09 25.81 8.67
C ASN A 175 -17.91 27.10 9.47
N SER A 176 -17.55 28.14 8.78
CA SER A 176 -17.55 29.50 9.36
C SER A 176 -18.94 30.05 9.47
#